data_72e8b57d215fd471f6096c630f4b6e2b
#
_entry.id   72e8b57d215fd471f6096c630f4b6e2b
#
_cell.length_a   1.000
_cell.length_b   1.000
_cell.length_c   1.000
_cell.angle_alpha   90.00
_cell.angle_beta   90.00
_cell.angle_gamma   90.00
#
_symmetry.space_group_name_H-M   'P 1'
#
loop_
_entity.id
_entity.type
_entity.pdbx_description
1 polymer ?
#
loop_
_entity_poly.entity_id
_entity_poly.type
_entity_poly.pdbx_seq_one_letter_code
_entity_poly.pdbx_strand_id
1 'polypeptide(L)'
;MPTLLYSMISILTTLLFGHIGSRAVLFRQRSLLAGILGRLAQTKKLDLSVQDVSKIFSLSPKTVYRNIKVIAELEAKTKSLLQFLDGCIIVPRKDIDKIILSLALDAHAPLEGIQRVLHYVYDGKASRSIGYISTLLSRAGVLAEKILNTIPLHGIAQGANDEIFDSNNSPVLTGIDVVSTYIYLMRDMYDRKGETWELAMDTLKDRGLNLKVAISDAGSGLLKGIKAAFPEADIQMDVFHVLRDVGQAVRHFKMHVLKDVARCYELDEAISRAKNPWCPTIKNKKKDLKECSAKVPTEVEDYDTLDILHTWTQELLSFSGYDRDEVAELMRWLMEEMTALAKRHSWAFELRKEILRFEERLPATMKFISKLFEAFQSAARDTGIPEEAFRLLYRRAAVPKDSDAYLDLTRQALAVTGHERLGTAEKIHDRIVTSIKRASSLVENLNSRLRPYMNIKKHVSSKVYCLIQLHMNTKKYRRSRIASRVGRSPVEILTGEQWPEFIELLEKHGFWHEDAAKKIA
;
A
#
# COMPACT_ATOMS: atom_id res chain seq x y z
N MET A 1 -37.92 10.57 -16.51
CA MET A 1 -39.09 10.20 -15.70
C MET A 1 -39.84 8.93 -16.13
N PRO A 2 -40.09 8.58 -17.43
CA PRO A 2 -40.77 7.33 -17.79
C PRO A 2 -40.03 6.05 -17.38
N THR A 3 -38.73 6.03 -17.45
CA THR A 3 -37.90 4.87 -17.11
C THR A 3 -37.90 4.49 -15.63
N LEU A 4 -37.92 5.46 -14.74
CA LEU A 4 -37.99 5.25 -13.29
C LEU A 4 -39.36 4.67 -12.87
N LEU A 5 -40.42 5.16 -13.48
CA LEU A 5 -41.78 4.67 -13.26
C LEU A 5 -41.96 3.22 -13.74
N TYR A 6 -41.36 2.86 -14.88
CA TYR A 6 -41.37 1.49 -15.40
C TYR A 6 -40.59 0.53 -14.51
N SER A 7 -39.46 0.96 -13.96
CA SER A 7 -38.65 0.16 -13.02
C SER A 7 -39.40 -0.04 -11.68
N MET A 8 -40.03 0.98 -11.15
CA MET A 8 -40.87 0.88 -9.95
C MET A 8 -42.08 -0.03 -10.14
N ILE A 9 -42.73 0.03 -11.30
CA ILE A 9 -43.86 -0.86 -11.63
C ILE A 9 -43.40 -2.31 -11.72
N SER A 10 -42.26 -2.56 -12.35
CA SER A 10 -41.67 -3.90 -12.45
C SER A 10 -41.28 -4.46 -11.08
N ILE A 11 -40.68 -3.64 -10.22
CA ILE A 11 -40.28 -4.03 -8.86
C ILE A 11 -41.50 -4.30 -7.97
N LEU A 12 -42.50 -3.43 -7.99
CA LEU A 12 -43.75 -3.61 -7.24
C LEU A 12 -44.52 -4.86 -7.71
N THR A 13 -44.51 -5.14 -9.02
CA THR A 13 -45.14 -6.33 -9.59
C THR A 13 -44.44 -7.60 -9.12
N THR A 14 -43.11 -7.61 -9.08
CA THR A 14 -42.30 -8.77 -8.64
C THR A 14 -42.41 -8.98 -7.12
N LEU A 15 -42.45 -7.90 -6.32
CA LEU A 15 -42.56 -7.98 -4.85
C LEU A 15 -43.94 -8.42 -4.37
N LEU A 16 -45.00 -8.01 -5.05
CA LEU A 16 -46.36 -8.30 -4.60
C LEU A 16 -46.90 -9.65 -5.09
N PHE A 17 -46.38 -10.18 -6.18
CA PHE A 17 -47.06 -11.30 -6.86
C PHE A 17 -46.16 -12.47 -7.29
N GLY A 18 -44.86 -12.40 -7.16
CA GLY A 18 -43.96 -13.46 -7.60
C GLY A 18 -44.05 -13.77 -9.11
N HIS A 19 -43.35 -14.75 -9.60
CA HIS A 19 -43.45 -15.23 -11.00
C HIS A 19 -44.66 -16.19 -11.16
N ILE A 20 -45.83 -15.65 -11.47
CA ILE A 20 -47.01 -16.47 -11.84
C ILE A 20 -47.49 -16.13 -13.24
N GLY A 21 -47.32 -17.08 -14.16
CA GLY A 21 -47.47 -16.90 -15.61
C GLY A 21 -48.84 -17.15 -16.19
N SER A 22 -49.96 -16.50 -15.73
CA SER A 22 -51.22 -16.56 -16.45
C SER A 22 -51.74 -15.16 -16.86
N ARG A 23 -52.37 -15.03 -18.08
CA ARG A 23 -52.93 -13.77 -18.56
C ARG A 23 -53.94 -13.12 -17.61
N ALA A 24 -54.70 -13.93 -16.85
CA ALA A 24 -55.68 -13.46 -15.88
C ALA A 24 -55.02 -12.81 -14.65
N VAL A 25 -53.87 -13.31 -14.22
CA VAL A 25 -53.07 -12.75 -13.12
C VAL A 25 -52.44 -11.42 -13.53
N LEU A 26 -51.89 -11.34 -14.77
CA LEU A 26 -51.34 -10.10 -15.33
C LEU A 26 -52.40 -8.99 -15.42
N PHE A 27 -53.65 -9.33 -15.77
CA PHE A 27 -54.74 -8.35 -15.78
C PHE A 27 -55.12 -7.83 -14.39
N ARG A 28 -55.21 -8.73 -13.38
CA ARG A 28 -55.47 -8.35 -12.00
C ARG A 28 -54.36 -7.48 -11.44
N GLN A 29 -53.11 -7.81 -11.75
CA GLN A 29 -51.92 -7.03 -11.34
C GLN A 29 -51.96 -5.62 -11.92
N ARG A 30 -52.22 -5.48 -13.25
CA ARG A 30 -52.39 -4.20 -13.91
C ARG A 30 -53.49 -3.35 -13.30
N SER A 31 -54.62 -3.97 -13.00
CA SER A 31 -55.77 -3.33 -12.37
C SER A 31 -55.46 -2.81 -10.96
N LEU A 32 -54.72 -3.58 -10.16
CA LEU A 32 -54.34 -3.18 -8.80
C LEU A 32 -53.32 -2.03 -8.86
N LEU A 33 -52.31 -2.12 -9.70
CA LEU A 33 -51.32 -1.06 -9.89
C LEU A 33 -51.95 0.25 -10.39
N ALA A 34 -52.88 0.14 -11.34
CA ALA A 34 -53.64 1.31 -11.80
C ALA A 34 -54.50 1.92 -10.66
N GLY A 35 -55.01 1.10 -9.75
CA GLY A 35 -55.73 1.57 -8.55
C GLY A 35 -54.78 2.32 -7.60
N ILE A 36 -53.60 1.79 -7.32
CA ILE A 36 -52.60 2.43 -6.46
C ILE A 36 -52.14 3.75 -7.04
N LEU A 37 -51.72 3.78 -8.31
CA LEU A 37 -51.25 4.99 -8.97
C LEU A 37 -52.39 6.02 -9.15
N GLY A 38 -53.60 5.58 -9.45
CA GLY A 38 -54.76 6.41 -9.52
C GLY A 38 -55.08 7.06 -8.18
N ARG A 39 -54.92 6.35 -7.08
CA ARG A 39 -55.09 6.86 -5.72
C ARG A 39 -54.04 7.91 -5.34
N LEU A 40 -52.78 7.65 -5.70
CA LEU A 40 -51.66 8.59 -5.51
C LEU A 40 -51.88 9.88 -6.33
N ALA A 41 -52.41 9.74 -7.54
CA ALA A 41 -52.79 10.87 -8.39
C ALA A 41 -53.94 11.67 -7.77
N GLN A 42 -55.00 11.04 -7.27
CA GLN A 42 -56.12 11.70 -6.58
C GLN A 42 -55.66 12.44 -5.32
N THR A 43 -54.70 11.90 -4.59
CA THR A 43 -54.17 12.55 -3.37
C THR A 43 -53.08 13.59 -3.66
N LYS A 44 -52.85 13.94 -4.93
CA LYS A 44 -51.80 14.88 -5.39
C LYS A 44 -50.39 14.49 -4.95
N LYS A 45 -50.15 13.21 -4.66
CA LYS A 45 -48.84 12.67 -4.36
C LYS A 45 -48.06 12.31 -5.63
N LEU A 46 -48.72 12.27 -6.77
CA LEU A 46 -48.14 12.11 -8.11
C LEU A 46 -48.71 13.20 -9.03
N ASP A 47 -47.87 13.80 -9.84
CA ASP A 47 -48.24 14.78 -10.86
C ASP A 47 -48.74 14.05 -12.13
N LEU A 48 -49.84 13.32 -11.95
CA LEU A 48 -50.56 12.60 -12.97
C LEU A 48 -52.05 12.72 -12.71
N SER A 49 -52.85 12.77 -13.78
CA SER A 49 -54.32 12.65 -13.67
C SER A 49 -54.74 11.19 -13.67
N VAL A 50 -55.94 10.89 -13.13
CA VAL A 50 -56.53 9.56 -13.22
C VAL A 50 -56.75 9.14 -14.68
N GLN A 51 -56.93 10.10 -15.58
CA GLN A 51 -57.01 9.83 -17.01
C GLN A 51 -55.67 9.37 -17.61
N ASP A 52 -54.57 9.96 -17.14
CA ASP A 52 -53.22 9.54 -17.57
C ASP A 52 -52.90 8.12 -17.09
N VAL A 53 -53.25 7.80 -15.86
CA VAL A 53 -53.16 6.43 -15.31
C VAL A 53 -54.01 5.44 -16.15
N SER A 54 -55.23 5.86 -16.56
CA SER A 54 -56.10 5.07 -17.41
C SER A 54 -55.43 4.74 -18.76
N LYS A 55 -54.79 5.74 -19.37
CA LYS A 55 -54.06 5.57 -20.65
C LYS A 55 -52.81 4.66 -20.49
N ILE A 56 -52.00 4.90 -19.44
CA ILE A 56 -50.78 4.14 -19.16
C ILE A 56 -51.09 2.65 -19.04
N PHE A 57 -52.16 2.29 -18.34
CA PHE A 57 -52.51 0.90 -18.12
C PHE A 57 -53.49 0.34 -19.18
N SER A 58 -53.91 1.12 -20.16
CA SER A 58 -54.92 0.73 -21.15
C SER A 58 -56.19 0.16 -20.48
N LEU A 59 -56.66 0.81 -19.45
CA LEU A 59 -57.88 0.47 -18.70
C LEU A 59 -58.89 1.60 -18.84
N SER A 60 -60.23 1.25 -18.79
CA SER A 60 -61.22 2.31 -18.78
C SER A 60 -61.14 3.15 -17.50
N PRO A 61 -61.43 4.48 -17.55
CA PRO A 61 -61.45 5.34 -16.37
C PRO A 61 -62.34 4.75 -15.28
N LYS A 62 -63.49 4.19 -15.62
CA LYS A 62 -64.41 3.53 -14.70
C LYS A 62 -63.74 2.35 -13.93
N THR A 63 -62.89 1.60 -14.60
CA THR A 63 -62.11 0.50 -14.01
C THR A 63 -61.06 1.05 -13.03
N VAL A 64 -60.37 2.14 -13.42
CA VAL A 64 -59.41 2.79 -12.52
C VAL A 64 -60.08 3.36 -11.26
N TYR A 65 -61.21 4.08 -11.41
CA TYR A 65 -61.96 4.60 -10.26
C TYR A 65 -62.48 3.48 -9.31
N ARG A 66 -62.97 2.34 -9.87
CA ARG A 66 -63.34 1.20 -9.07
C ARG A 66 -62.19 0.65 -8.26
N ASN A 67 -61.00 0.55 -8.89
CA ASN A 67 -59.78 0.07 -8.24
C ASN A 67 -59.24 1.05 -7.21
N ILE A 68 -59.37 2.36 -7.46
CA ILE A 68 -59.06 3.40 -6.46
C ILE A 68 -59.93 3.23 -5.21
N LYS A 69 -61.21 2.95 -5.36
CA LYS A 69 -62.12 2.71 -4.22
C LYS A 69 -61.66 1.49 -3.39
N VAL A 70 -61.30 0.39 -4.05
CA VAL A 70 -60.78 -0.80 -3.38
C VAL A 70 -59.45 -0.48 -2.65
N ILE A 71 -58.57 0.29 -3.26
CA ILE A 71 -57.31 0.71 -2.61
C ILE A 71 -57.58 1.65 -1.44
N ALA A 72 -58.51 2.59 -1.55
CA ALA A 72 -58.90 3.47 -0.43
C ALA A 72 -59.47 2.70 0.76
N GLU A 73 -60.26 1.62 0.49
CA GLU A 73 -60.77 0.72 1.54
C GLU A 73 -59.62 -0.11 2.17
N LEU A 74 -58.65 -0.56 1.38
CA LEU A 74 -57.44 -1.19 1.86
C LEU A 74 -56.53 -0.23 2.65
N GLU A 75 -56.41 1.02 2.19
CA GLU A 75 -55.71 2.12 2.91
C GLU A 75 -56.28 2.35 4.31
N ALA A 76 -57.62 2.38 4.42
CA ALA A 76 -58.30 2.58 5.69
C ALA A 76 -58.04 1.40 6.65
N LYS A 77 -57.88 0.17 6.11
CA LYS A 77 -57.59 -1.04 6.87
C LYS A 77 -56.09 -1.25 7.16
N THR A 78 -55.22 -0.66 6.37
CA THR A 78 -53.74 -0.88 6.44
C THR A 78 -52.94 0.40 6.44
N LYS A 79 -53.39 1.39 7.22
CA LYS A 79 -52.73 2.73 7.35
C LYS A 79 -51.23 2.66 7.62
N SER A 80 -50.76 1.57 8.25
CA SER A 80 -49.35 1.28 8.52
C SER A 80 -48.54 0.89 7.28
N LEU A 81 -49.16 0.32 6.24
CA LEU A 81 -48.44 -0.12 5.02
C LEU A 81 -48.08 1.05 4.10
N LEU A 82 -48.92 2.09 4.05
CA LEU A 82 -48.65 3.28 3.24
C LEU A 82 -47.66 4.22 3.91
N GLN A 83 -47.68 4.33 5.24
CA GLN A 83 -46.61 5.00 5.99
C GLN A 83 -45.25 4.31 5.80
N PHE A 84 -45.24 2.99 5.62
CA PHE A 84 -44.03 2.23 5.32
C PHE A 84 -43.48 2.55 3.94
N LEU A 85 -44.33 2.74 2.91
CA LEU A 85 -43.88 3.06 1.55
C LEU A 85 -43.41 4.53 1.39
N ASP A 86 -43.95 5.46 2.19
CA ASP A 86 -43.63 6.90 2.15
C ASP A 86 -42.22 7.24 2.69
N GLY A 87 -41.54 6.29 3.33
CA GLY A 87 -40.17 6.45 3.86
C GLY A 87 -39.19 5.36 3.42
N CYS A 88 -39.58 4.46 2.50
CA CYS A 88 -38.73 3.35 2.12
C CYS A 88 -37.71 3.73 1.03
N ILE A 89 -36.45 3.71 1.38
CA ILE A 89 -35.35 3.66 0.40
C ILE A 89 -35.10 2.20 0.06
N ILE A 90 -35.33 1.81 -1.20
CA ILE A 90 -34.96 0.48 -1.69
C ILE A 90 -33.48 0.49 -1.99
N VAL A 91 -32.68 -0.18 -1.16
CA VAL A 91 -31.25 -0.35 -1.39
C VAL A 91 -31.03 -1.69 -2.09
N PRO A 92 -30.61 -1.72 -3.36
CA PRO A 92 -30.29 -2.95 -4.05
C PRO A 92 -29.22 -3.76 -3.29
N ARG A 93 -29.32 -5.09 -3.31
CA ARG A 93 -28.33 -5.97 -2.66
C ARG A 93 -26.90 -5.67 -3.11
N LYS A 94 -26.71 -5.39 -4.41
CA LYS A 94 -25.39 -5.03 -4.96
C LYS A 94 -24.80 -3.77 -4.34
N ASP A 95 -25.62 -2.80 -3.94
CA ASP A 95 -25.12 -1.57 -3.33
C ASP A 95 -24.65 -1.81 -1.89
N ILE A 96 -25.33 -2.72 -1.16
CA ILE A 96 -24.84 -3.19 0.15
C ILE A 96 -23.51 -3.92 -0.02
N ASP A 97 -23.39 -4.77 -1.03
CA ASP A 97 -22.14 -5.49 -1.32
C ASP A 97 -21.01 -4.52 -1.69
N LYS A 98 -21.28 -3.45 -2.47
CA LYS A 98 -20.32 -2.37 -2.77
C LYS A 98 -19.88 -1.64 -1.49
N ILE A 99 -20.80 -1.35 -0.59
CA ILE A 99 -20.49 -0.74 0.72
C ILE A 99 -19.59 -1.67 1.54
N ILE A 100 -19.89 -2.97 1.59
CA ILE A 100 -19.06 -3.95 2.30
C ILE A 100 -17.65 -3.97 1.74
N LEU A 101 -17.50 -4.03 0.41
CA LEU A 101 -16.20 -4.04 -0.25
C LEU A 101 -15.41 -2.76 0.01
N SER A 102 -16.07 -1.59 -0.09
CA SER A 102 -15.43 -0.30 0.18
C SER A 102 -15.02 -0.15 1.65
N LEU A 103 -15.87 -0.55 2.61
CA LEU A 103 -15.51 -0.53 4.02
C LEU A 103 -14.32 -1.47 4.33
N ALA A 104 -14.29 -2.65 3.70
CA ALA A 104 -13.20 -3.61 3.90
C ALA A 104 -11.87 -3.14 3.31
N LEU A 105 -11.89 -2.48 2.14
CA LEU A 105 -10.69 -2.17 1.36
C LEU A 105 -10.23 -0.71 1.50
N ASP A 106 -11.15 0.27 1.48
CA ASP A 106 -10.78 1.68 1.62
C ASP A 106 -10.70 2.13 3.08
N ALA A 107 -11.60 1.63 3.94
CA ALA A 107 -11.65 2.00 5.35
C ALA A 107 -10.96 0.99 6.28
N HIS A 108 -10.44 -0.12 5.75
CA HIS A 108 -9.78 -1.19 6.51
C HIS A 108 -10.64 -1.70 7.69
N ALA A 109 -11.97 -1.71 7.54
CA ALA A 109 -12.86 -2.07 8.63
C ALA A 109 -12.83 -3.58 8.93
N PRO A 110 -12.81 -3.99 10.21
CA PRO A 110 -12.98 -5.39 10.60
C PRO A 110 -14.37 -5.89 10.23
N LEU A 111 -14.53 -7.21 10.02
CA LEU A 111 -15.82 -7.81 9.61
C LEU A 111 -16.96 -7.45 10.55
N GLU A 112 -16.71 -7.48 11.87
CA GLU A 112 -17.69 -7.06 12.89
C GLU A 112 -18.00 -5.56 12.80
N GLY A 113 -17.01 -4.73 12.48
CA GLY A 113 -17.20 -3.29 12.25
C GLY A 113 -18.11 -3.04 11.07
N ILE A 114 -17.89 -3.75 9.95
CA ILE A 114 -18.73 -3.68 8.75
C ILE A 114 -20.18 -4.10 9.11
N GLN A 115 -20.34 -5.21 9.83
CA GLN A 115 -21.65 -5.67 10.26
C GLN A 115 -22.38 -4.63 11.11
N ARG A 116 -21.70 -4.00 12.07
CA ARG A 116 -22.26 -2.94 12.91
C ARG A 116 -22.64 -1.70 12.11
N VAL A 117 -21.80 -1.26 11.18
CA VAL A 117 -22.11 -0.11 10.31
C VAL A 117 -23.40 -0.39 9.53
N LEU A 118 -23.52 -1.56 8.90
CA LEU A 118 -24.73 -1.94 8.16
C LEU A 118 -25.95 -1.98 9.08
N HIS A 119 -25.80 -2.49 10.31
CA HIS A 119 -26.88 -2.55 11.28
C HIS A 119 -27.38 -1.14 11.67
N TYR A 120 -26.46 -0.22 12.01
CA TYR A 120 -26.82 1.14 12.43
C TYR A 120 -27.34 2.01 11.29
N VAL A 121 -26.70 1.94 10.10
CA VAL A 121 -27.11 2.76 8.94
C VAL A 121 -28.49 2.39 8.42
N TYR A 122 -28.86 1.11 8.54
CA TYR A 122 -30.12 0.58 7.99
C TYR A 122 -31.09 0.09 9.05
N ASP A 123 -30.96 0.49 10.31
CA ASP A 123 -31.82 0.06 11.43
C ASP A 123 -32.03 -1.47 11.49
N GLY A 124 -30.98 -2.23 11.27
CA GLY A 124 -30.99 -3.68 11.24
C GLY A 124 -31.58 -4.32 9.97
N LYS A 125 -32.25 -3.56 9.11
CA LYS A 125 -32.96 -4.06 7.92
C LYS A 125 -32.04 -4.62 6.83
N ALA A 126 -30.82 -4.13 6.74
CA ALA A 126 -29.80 -4.58 5.77
C ALA A 126 -28.62 -5.28 6.43
N SER A 127 -28.78 -5.77 7.65
CA SER A 127 -27.74 -6.51 8.37
C SER A 127 -27.27 -7.73 7.58
N ARG A 128 -25.96 -7.99 7.63
CA ARG A 128 -25.32 -9.16 7.01
C ARG A 128 -24.51 -9.89 8.07
N SER A 129 -24.54 -11.22 8.03
CA SER A 129 -23.71 -12.02 8.94
C SER A 129 -22.22 -11.87 8.59
N ILE A 130 -21.35 -12.08 9.57
CA ILE A 130 -19.88 -12.11 9.37
C ILE A 130 -19.51 -13.15 8.30
N GLY A 131 -20.18 -14.32 8.31
CA GLY A 131 -19.98 -15.35 7.30
C GLY A 131 -20.32 -14.88 5.89
N TYR A 132 -21.43 -14.13 5.71
CA TYR A 132 -21.77 -13.53 4.44
C TYR A 132 -20.69 -12.55 3.95
N ILE A 133 -20.25 -11.64 4.83
CA ILE A 133 -19.21 -10.64 4.50
C ILE A 133 -17.92 -11.34 4.11
N SER A 134 -17.50 -12.35 4.87
CA SER A 134 -16.30 -13.15 4.57
C SER A 134 -16.40 -13.88 3.22
N THR A 135 -17.55 -14.50 2.95
CA THR A 135 -17.79 -15.18 1.66
C THR A 135 -17.79 -14.22 0.49
N LEU A 136 -18.39 -13.03 0.66
CA LEU A 136 -18.38 -11.98 -0.36
C LEU A 136 -16.96 -11.54 -0.71
N LEU A 137 -16.11 -11.28 0.29
CA LEU A 137 -14.71 -10.92 0.09
C LEU A 137 -13.93 -12.03 -0.62
N SER A 138 -14.15 -13.29 -0.22
CA SER A 138 -13.48 -14.44 -0.85
C SER A 138 -13.91 -14.62 -2.32
N ARG A 139 -15.20 -14.48 -2.63
CA ARG A 139 -15.70 -14.52 -4.01
C ARG A 139 -15.12 -13.40 -4.88
N ALA A 140 -15.10 -12.17 -4.34
CA ALA A 140 -14.46 -11.04 -5.01
C ALA A 140 -12.97 -11.29 -5.23
N GLY A 141 -12.29 -11.95 -4.27
CA GLY A 141 -10.90 -12.35 -4.37
C GLY A 141 -10.62 -13.36 -5.47
N VAL A 142 -11.51 -14.35 -5.66
CA VAL A 142 -11.41 -15.32 -6.77
C VAL A 142 -11.51 -14.62 -8.13
N LEU A 143 -12.43 -13.66 -8.26
CA LEU A 143 -12.54 -12.88 -9.49
C LEU A 143 -11.34 -11.95 -9.68
N ALA A 144 -10.87 -11.32 -8.61
CA ALA A 144 -9.68 -10.49 -8.63
C ALA A 144 -8.44 -11.26 -9.12
N GLU A 145 -8.24 -12.49 -8.67
CA GLU A 145 -7.17 -13.37 -9.15
C GLU A 145 -7.27 -13.63 -10.65
N LYS A 146 -8.46 -13.93 -11.16
CA LYS A 146 -8.68 -14.12 -12.59
C LYS A 146 -8.33 -12.86 -13.38
N ILE A 147 -8.78 -11.69 -12.93
CA ILE A 147 -8.48 -10.40 -13.57
C ILE A 147 -6.97 -10.11 -13.52
N LEU A 148 -6.32 -10.26 -12.36
CA LEU A 148 -4.88 -10.06 -12.22
C LEU A 148 -4.09 -10.93 -13.20
N ASN A 149 -4.54 -12.17 -13.44
CA ASN A 149 -3.87 -13.09 -14.35
C ASN A 149 -3.99 -12.71 -15.83
N THR A 150 -4.92 -11.82 -16.20
CA THR A 150 -5.02 -11.29 -17.57
C THR A 150 -4.08 -10.13 -17.85
N ILE A 151 -3.53 -9.49 -16.81
CA ILE A 151 -2.67 -8.31 -16.97
C ILE A 151 -1.26 -8.74 -17.36
N PRO A 152 -0.76 -8.30 -18.54
CA PRO A 152 0.57 -8.65 -19.00
C PRO A 152 1.65 -7.96 -18.16
N LEU A 153 2.77 -8.65 -17.89
CA LEU A 153 3.87 -8.16 -17.06
C LEU A 153 5.16 -7.83 -17.85
N HIS A 154 5.14 -7.96 -19.18
CA HIS A 154 6.32 -7.74 -20.03
C HIS A 154 6.89 -6.30 -19.98
N GLY A 155 6.15 -5.33 -19.46
CA GLY A 155 6.64 -3.96 -19.23
C GLY A 155 7.47 -3.79 -17.97
N ILE A 156 7.58 -4.83 -17.13
CA ILE A 156 8.26 -4.76 -15.84
C ILE A 156 9.69 -5.30 -15.99
N ALA A 157 10.66 -4.37 -15.95
CA ALA A 157 12.08 -4.70 -16.00
C ALA A 157 12.79 -4.50 -14.64
N GLN A 158 12.22 -3.71 -13.74
CA GLN A 158 12.81 -3.39 -12.44
C GLN A 158 11.81 -3.67 -11.33
N GLY A 159 12.12 -4.64 -10.48
CA GLY A 159 11.27 -5.05 -9.36
C GLY A 159 11.92 -4.79 -8.01
N ALA A 160 11.12 -4.32 -7.05
CA ALA A 160 11.50 -4.33 -5.65
C ALA A 160 10.71 -5.40 -4.93
N ASN A 161 11.39 -6.27 -4.17
CA ASN A 161 10.85 -7.47 -3.55
C ASN A 161 11.17 -7.50 -2.05
N ASP A 162 10.21 -7.96 -1.25
CA ASP A 162 10.35 -8.05 0.20
C ASP A 162 9.39 -9.09 0.78
N GLU A 163 9.56 -9.41 2.05
CA GLU A 163 8.70 -10.27 2.84
C GLU A 163 8.05 -9.48 3.97
N ILE A 164 6.74 -9.64 4.13
CA ILE A 164 6.02 -9.13 5.29
C ILE A 164 5.37 -10.31 6.02
N PHE A 165 5.31 -10.25 7.35
CA PHE A 165 4.74 -11.32 8.15
C PHE A 165 3.35 -10.91 8.66
N ASP A 166 2.40 -11.82 8.56
CA ASP A 166 1.06 -11.66 9.14
C ASP A 166 1.08 -11.88 10.67
N SER A 167 -0.07 -11.75 11.31
CA SER A 167 -0.21 -11.96 12.75
C SER A 167 0.10 -13.38 13.22
N ASN A 168 0.11 -14.36 12.31
CA ASN A 168 0.48 -15.76 12.58
C ASN A 168 1.94 -16.05 12.23
N ASN A 169 2.72 -15.01 11.92
CA ASN A 169 4.10 -15.13 11.47
C ASN A 169 4.25 -15.89 10.14
N SER A 170 3.19 -15.92 9.31
CA SER A 170 3.26 -16.48 7.97
C SER A 170 3.81 -15.45 6.99
N PRO A 171 4.77 -15.82 6.13
CA PRO A 171 5.36 -14.89 5.19
C PRO A 171 4.39 -14.58 4.04
N VAL A 172 4.25 -13.31 3.71
CA VAL A 172 3.59 -12.80 2.51
C VAL A 172 4.66 -12.22 1.61
N LEU A 173 4.88 -12.85 0.47
CA LEU A 173 5.82 -12.38 -0.53
C LEU A 173 5.23 -11.20 -1.27
N THR A 174 5.98 -10.13 -1.38
CA THR A 174 5.57 -8.90 -2.06
C THR A 174 6.56 -8.50 -3.13
N GLY A 175 6.03 -8.02 -4.27
CA GLY A 175 6.83 -7.52 -5.39
C GLY A 175 6.11 -6.37 -6.09
N ILE A 176 6.83 -5.29 -6.34
CA ILE A 176 6.30 -4.06 -6.94
C ILE A 176 7.22 -3.57 -8.06
N ASP A 177 6.65 -3.17 -9.18
CA ASP A 177 7.40 -2.49 -10.24
C ASP A 177 7.84 -1.11 -9.80
N VAL A 178 9.10 -0.83 -10.00
CA VAL A 178 9.73 0.43 -9.57
C VAL A 178 9.21 1.64 -10.37
N VAL A 179 8.82 1.43 -11.62
CA VAL A 179 8.38 2.48 -12.54
C VAL A 179 6.90 2.77 -12.37
N SER A 180 6.04 1.79 -12.62
CA SER A 180 4.58 1.95 -12.58
C SER A 180 4.02 1.89 -11.16
N THR A 181 4.77 1.34 -10.20
CA THR A 181 4.29 0.95 -8.86
C THR A 181 3.22 -0.14 -8.88
N TYR A 182 3.12 -0.88 -9.99
CA TYR A 182 2.24 -2.03 -10.10
C TYR A 182 2.73 -3.17 -9.20
N ILE A 183 1.85 -3.67 -8.36
CA ILE A 183 2.13 -4.79 -7.47
C ILE A 183 1.95 -6.06 -8.29
N TYR A 184 3.07 -6.70 -8.70
CA TYR A 184 3.02 -7.92 -9.49
C TYR A 184 2.97 -9.19 -8.64
N LEU A 185 3.43 -9.13 -7.39
CA LEU A 185 3.39 -10.22 -6.43
C LEU A 185 2.81 -9.76 -5.10
N MET A 186 1.82 -10.50 -4.60
CA MET A 186 1.27 -10.39 -3.25
C MET A 186 0.66 -11.75 -2.92
N ARG A 187 1.41 -12.62 -2.27
CA ARG A 187 1.00 -14.01 -2.02
C ARG A 187 1.48 -14.48 -0.64
N ASP A 188 0.57 -15.05 0.13
CA ASP A 188 0.89 -15.80 1.35
C ASP A 188 1.51 -17.15 1.01
N MET A 189 2.56 -17.52 1.72
CA MET A 189 3.30 -18.76 1.50
C MET A 189 3.55 -19.48 2.83
N TYR A 190 3.92 -20.75 2.76
CA TYR A 190 4.21 -21.55 3.94
C TYR A 190 5.56 -21.23 4.57
N ASP A 191 6.51 -20.86 3.74
CA ASP A 191 7.86 -20.49 4.16
C ASP A 191 8.46 -19.45 3.19
N ARG A 192 9.70 -19.03 3.47
CA ARG A 192 10.46 -18.06 2.69
C ARG A 192 11.73 -18.64 2.07
N LYS A 193 11.72 -19.94 1.77
CA LYS A 193 12.88 -20.60 1.14
C LYS A 193 13.05 -20.17 -0.31
N GLY A 194 14.25 -20.46 -0.85
CA GLY A 194 14.58 -20.13 -2.23
C GLY A 194 13.62 -20.76 -3.24
N GLU A 195 13.29 -22.02 -3.04
CA GLU A 195 12.37 -22.77 -3.90
C GLU A 195 10.95 -22.18 -3.90
N THR A 196 10.52 -21.65 -2.76
CA THR A 196 9.21 -20.98 -2.62
C THR A 196 9.17 -19.68 -3.39
N TRP A 197 10.24 -18.88 -3.31
CA TRP A 197 10.40 -17.65 -4.10
C TRP A 197 10.52 -17.96 -5.60
N GLU A 198 11.33 -18.96 -5.98
CA GLU A 198 11.49 -19.41 -7.37
C GLU A 198 10.14 -19.78 -7.99
N LEU A 199 9.36 -20.64 -7.33
CA LEU A 199 8.03 -21.04 -7.78
C LEU A 199 7.08 -19.83 -7.97
N ALA A 200 7.10 -18.89 -7.02
CA ALA A 200 6.29 -17.70 -7.11
C ALA A 200 6.70 -16.83 -8.31
N MET A 201 7.99 -16.69 -8.57
CA MET A 201 8.52 -15.89 -9.68
C MET A 201 8.30 -16.58 -11.03
N ASP A 202 8.45 -17.91 -11.13
CA ASP A 202 8.21 -18.64 -12.36
C ASP A 202 6.75 -18.51 -12.83
N THR A 203 5.80 -18.58 -11.91
CA THR A 203 4.38 -18.32 -12.23
C THR A 203 4.16 -16.93 -12.87
N LEU A 204 4.99 -15.95 -12.52
CA LEU A 204 4.93 -14.59 -13.08
C LEU A 204 5.69 -14.48 -14.41
N LYS A 205 6.74 -15.27 -14.63
CA LYS A 205 7.43 -15.38 -15.93
C LYS A 205 6.48 -15.83 -17.03
N ASP A 206 5.60 -16.79 -16.74
CA ASP A 206 4.58 -17.25 -17.67
C ASP A 206 3.64 -16.13 -18.13
N ARG A 207 3.52 -15.07 -17.30
CA ARG A 207 2.77 -13.84 -17.62
C ARG A 207 3.63 -12.74 -18.25
N GLY A 208 4.88 -13.03 -18.57
CA GLY A 208 5.81 -12.12 -19.24
C GLY A 208 6.68 -11.27 -18.29
N LEU A 209 6.72 -11.54 -16.98
CA LEU A 209 7.66 -10.86 -16.08
C LEU A 209 9.10 -11.20 -16.48
N ASN A 210 9.93 -10.18 -16.72
CA ASN A 210 11.34 -10.34 -17.06
C ASN A 210 12.18 -9.29 -16.32
N LEU A 211 12.54 -9.61 -15.08
CA LEU A 211 13.33 -8.71 -14.25
C LEU A 211 14.79 -8.63 -14.77
N LYS A 212 15.21 -7.42 -15.11
CA LYS A 212 16.60 -7.07 -15.39
C LYS A 212 17.32 -6.56 -14.13
N VAL A 213 16.56 -5.92 -13.24
CA VAL A 213 17.06 -5.42 -11.95
C VAL A 213 16.08 -5.84 -10.85
N ALA A 214 16.61 -6.47 -9.81
CA ALA A 214 15.87 -6.81 -8.61
C ALA A 214 16.46 -6.08 -7.41
N ILE A 215 15.68 -5.21 -6.78
CA ILE A 215 16.03 -4.56 -5.52
C ILE A 215 15.43 -5.41 -4.40
N SER A 216 16.26 -5.84 -3.44
CA SER A 216 15.80 -6.70 -2.35
C SER A 216 16.63 -6.50 -1.09
N ASP A 217 16.08 -6.95 0.03
CA ASP A 217 16.85 -7.11 1.25
C ASP A 217 17.88 -8.27 1.11
N ALA A 218 18.65 -8.51 2.16
CA ALA A 218 19.65 -9.58 2.18
C ALA A 218 19.06 -10.97 2.53
N GLY A 219 17.76 -11.17 2.42
CA GLY A 219 17.10 -12.45 2.69
C GLY A 219 17.64 -13.56 1.80
N SER A 220 18.28 -14.58 2.38
CA SER A 220 18.96 -15.63 1.60
C SER A 220 18.00 -16.42 0.71
N GLY A 221 16.76 -16.65 1.16
CA GLY A 221 15.72 -17.31 0.37
C GLY A 221 15.29 -16.46 -0.82
N LEU A 222 15.00 -15.18 -0.57
CA LEU A 222 14.62 -14.20 -1.59
C LEU A 222 15.69 -14.10 -2.68
N LEU A 223 16.96 -13.93 -2.29
CA LEU A 223 18.09 -13.82 -3.23
C LEU A 223 18.27 -15.08 -4.08
N LYS A 224 18.19 -16.26 -3.45
CA LYS A 224 18.29 -17.55 -4.16
C LYS A 224 17.15 -17.74 -5.15
N GLY A 225 15.90 -17.47 -4.73
CA GLY A 225 14.73 -17.64 -5.58
C GLY A 225 14.70 -16.68 -6.77
N ILE A 226 15.04 -15.40 -6.55
CA ILE A 226 15.15 -14.43 -7.66
C ILE A 226 16.26 -14.85 -8.64
N LYS A 227 17.43 -15.28 -8.14
CA LYS A 227 18.54 -15.67 -9.00
C LYS A 227 18.25 -16.96 -9.77
N ALA A 228 17.52 -17.90 -9.19
CA ALA A 228 17.06 -19.10 -9.89
C ALA A 228 16.04 -18.76 -11.00
N ALA A 229 15.04 -17.96 -10.69
CA ALA A 229 14.03 -17.55 -11.66
C ALA A 229 14.60 -16.62 -12.76
N PHE A 230 15.45 -15.67 -12.40
CA PHE A 230 16.04 -14.67 -13.30
C PHE A 230 17.57 -14.65 -13.18
N PRO A 231 18.29 -15.61 -13.80
CA PRO A 231 19.76 -15.72 -13.69
C PRO A 231 20.51 -14.47 -14.12
N GLU A 232 19.97 -13.77 -15.13
CA GLU A 232 20.56 -12.55 -15.69
C GLU A 232 20.17 -11.27 -14.95
N ALA A 233 19.29 -11.37 -13.93
CA ALA A 233 18.89 -10.19 -13.17
C ALA A 233 20.06 -9.65 -12.33
N ASP A 234 20.30 -8.36 -12.43
CA ASP A 234 21.21 -7.67 -11.55
C ASP A 234 20.57 -7.43 -10.19
N ILE A 235 21.09 -8.08 -9.17
CA ILE A 235 20.60 -7.93 -7.80
C ILE A 235 21.28 -6.74 -7.15
N GLN A 236 20.46 -5.78 -6.76
CA GLN A 236 20.87 -4.60 -6.01
C GLN A 236 20.37 -4.72 -4.57
N MET A 237 21.28 -4.59 -3.61
CA MET A 237 20.90 -4.58 -2.20
C MET A 237 20.14 -3.29 -1.85
N ASP A 238 19.14 -3.43 -1.01
CA ASP A 238 18.39 -2.31 -0.48
C ASP A 238 19.23 -1.53 0.54
N VAL A 239 19.59 -0.30 0.17
CA VAL A 239 20.38 0.61 1.01
C VAL A 239 19.69 0.86 2.36
N PHE A 240 18.37 0.99 2.37
CA PHE A 240 17.61 1.25 3.60
C PHE A 240 17.74 0.12 4.61
N HIS A 241 17.60 -1.14 4.16
CA HIS A 241 17.71 -2.31 5.04
C HIS A 241 19.13 -2.45 5.62
N VAL A 242 20.13 -2.25 4.79
CA VAL A 242 21.53 -2.30 5.22
C VAL A 242 21.83 -1.23 6.27
N LEU A 243 21.41 0.01 6.04
CA LEU A 243 21.57 1.11 7.00
C LEU A 243 20.75 0.91 8.27
N ARG A 244 19.56 0.32 8.17
CA ARG A 244 18.72 -0.02 9.32
C ARG A 244 19.39 -1.02 10.25
N ASP A 245 20.02 -2.06 9.70
CA ASP A 245 20.69 -3.10 10.48
C ASP A 245 21.86 -2.49 11.27
N VAL A 246 22.70 -1.68 10.64
CA VAL A 246 23.77 -0.92 11.31
C VAL A 246 23.19 0.03 12.37
N GLY A 247 22.13 0.78 12.04
CA GLY A 247 21.48 1.69 12.97
C GLY A 247 20.83 0.99 14.17
N GLN A 248 20.39 -0.25 14.04
CA GLN A 248 19.95 -1.07 15.17
C GLN A 248 21.10 -1.42 16.09
N ALA A 249 22.25 -1.80 15.54
CA ALA A 249 23.46 -2.12 16.33
C ALA A 249 23.99 -0.87 17.06
N VAL A 250 23.99 0.29 16.42
CA VAL A 250 24.31 1.59 17.06
C VAL A 250 23.32 1.91 18.19
N ARG A 251 22.03 1.64 17.98
CA ARG A 251 21.01 1.83 19.02
C ARG A 251 21.21 0.88 20.21
N HIS A 252 21.62 -0.36 19.98
CA HIS A 252 21.97 -1.29 21.05
C HIS A 252 23.16 -0.75 21.87
N PHE A 253 24.17 -0.21 21.19
CA PHE A 253 25.30 0.43 21.85
C PHE A 253 24.82 1.59 22.75
N LYS A 254 24.01 2.49 22.21
CA LYS A 254 23.37 3.59 22.97
C LYS A 254 22.66 3.11 24.21
N MET A 255 21.81 2.09 24.06
CA MET A 255 21.03 1.56 25.18
C MET A 255 21.90 0.98 26.29
N HIS A 256 23.06 0.42 25.93
CA HIS A 256 24.03 -0.07 26.90
C HIS A 256 24.65 1.09 27.69
N VAL A 257 25.13 2.12 26.99
CA VAL A 257 25.68 3.34 27.63
C VAL A 257 24.65 4.00 28.53
N LEU A 258 23.40 4.19 28.08
CA LEU A 258 22.33 4.76 28.91
C LEU A 258 22.04 3.94 30.18
N LYS A 259 22.18 2.61 30.09
CA LYS A 259 22.01 1.71 31.23
C LYS A 259 23.11 1.89 32.26
N ASP A 260 24.35 2.09 31.83
CA ASP A 260 25.48 2.35 32.71
C ASP A 260 25.40 3.76 33.34
N VAL A 261 24.96 4.77 32.58
CA VAL A 261 24.64 6.11 33.13
C VAL A 261 23.54 6.01 34.19
N ALA A 262 22.43 5.34 33.92
CA ALA A 262 21.35 5.17 34.90
C ALA A 262 21.82 4.45 36.16
N ARG A 263 22.64 3.41 36.00
CA ARG A 263 23.24 2.69 37.14
C ARG A 263 24.09 3.60 38.04
N CYS A 264 24.88 4.49 37.46
CA CYS A 264 25.65 5.47 38.22
C CYS A 264 24.74 6.37 39.06
N TYR A 265 23.65 6.89 38.48
CA TYR A 265 22.68 7.72 39.22
C TYR A 265 21.98 6.94 40.32
N GLU A 266 21.56 5.70 40.08
CA GLU A 266 20.93 4.84 41.11
C GLU A 266 21.88 4.53 42.25
N LEU A 267 23.16 4.30 41.98
CA LEU A 267 24.18 4.07 43.01
C LEU A 267 24.42 5.31 43.86
N ASP A 268 24.55 6.48 43.23
CA ASP A 268 24.75 7.76 43.89
C ASP A 268 23.55 8.10 44.79
N GLU A 269 22.34 7.95 44.27
CA GLU A 269 21.12 8.17 45.03
C GLU A 269 21.00 7.21 46.22
N ALA A 270 21.31 5.93 46.02
CA ALA A 270 21.27 4.94 47.09
C ALA A 270 22.31 5.23 48.20
N ILE A 271 23.48 5.75 47.83
CA ILE A 271 24.51 6.18 48.77
C ILE A 271 24.07 7.43 49.54
N SER A 272 23.51 8.41 48.85
CA SER A 272 23.04 9.68 49.42
C SER A 272 21.90 9.49 50.43
N ARG A 273 20.99 8.54 50.18
CA ARG A 273 19.86 8.22 51.07
C ARG A 273 20.23 7.30 52.23
N ALA A 274 21.46 6.80 52.32
CA ALA A 274 21.84 5.81 53.29
C ALA A 274 21.97 6.42 54.72
N LYS A 275 21.19 5.89 55.66
CA LYS A 275 21.25 6.30 57.09
C LYS A 275 22.57 5.90 57.76
N ASN A 276 23.22 4.83 57.30
CA ASN A 276 24.53 4.39 57.82
C ASN A 276 25.57 4.30 56.69
N PRO A 277 26.43 5.33 56.52
CA PRO A 277 27.45 5.38 55.46
C PRO A 277 28.54 4.32 55.56
N TRP A 278 28.65 3.65 56.69
CA TRP A 278 29.71 2.68 57.02
C TRP A 278 29.25 1.22 56.82
N CYS A 279 28.01 1.02 56.50
CA CYS A 279 27.48 -0.31 56.22
C CYS A 279 28.27 -0.97 55.07
N PRO A 280 28.63 -2.26 55.16
CA PRO A 280 29.34 -3.00 54.09
C PRO A 280 28.70 -2.88 52.74
N THR A 281 27.35 -2.90 52.68
CA THR A 281 26.58 -2.72 51.43
C THR A 281 26.80 -1.35 50.79
N ILE A 282 26.88 -0.27 51.60
CA ILE A 282 27.16 1.09 51.12
C ILE A 282 28.61 1.24 50.68
N LYS A 283 29.55 0.59 51.36
CA LYS A 283 30.96 0.56 50.95
C LYS A 283 31.11 -0.10 49.57
N ASN A 284 30.41 -1.20 49.31
CA ASN A 284 30.42 -1.85 48.02
C ASN A 284 29.80 -0.94 46.95
N LYS A 285 28.64 -0.31 47.23
CA LYS A 285 28.03 0.64 46.28
C LYS A 285 28.95 1.82 45.95
N LYS A 286 29.70 2.34 46.91
CA LYS A 286 30.72 3.39 46.69
C LYS A 286 31.83 2.92 45.74
N LYS A 287 32.26 1.66 45.86
CA LYS A 287 33.24 1.07 44.97
C LYS A 287 32.65 0.95 43.55
N ASP A 288 31.45 0.41 43.46
CA ASP A 288 30.74 0.23 42.16
C ASP A 288 30.49 1.60 41.49
N LEU A 289 30.11 2.63 42.26
CA LEU A 289 29.95 3.98 41.74
C LEU A 289 31.25 4.53 41.17
N LYS A 290 32.36 4.36 41.90
CA LYS A 290 33.67 4.81 41.44
C LYS A 290 34.08 4.13 40.13
N GLU A 291 33.85 2.83 40.00
CA GLU A 291 34.13 2.06 38.77
C GLU A 291 33.23 2.53 37.64
N CYS A 292 31.92 2.68 37.88
CA CYS A 292 30.94 3.16 36.90
C CYS A 292 31.28 4.59 36.44
N SER A 293 31.52 5.53 37.37
CA SER A 293 31.83 6.93 37.06
C SER A 293 33.14 7.11 36.31
N ALA A 294 34.09 6.19 36.46
CA ALA A 294 35.33 6.20 35.66
C ALA A 294 35.13 5.73 34.21
N LYS A 295 34.14 4.85 33.96
CA LYS A 295 33.87 4.21 32.68
C LYS A 295 32.93 5.02 31.79
N VAL A 296 31.86 5.55 32.39
CA VAL A 296 30.75 6.21 31.67
C VAL A 296 31.19 7.36 30.76
N PRO A 297 32.06 8.29 31.13
CA PRO A 297 32.46 9.39 30.24
C PRO A 297 33.01 8.89 28.91
N THR A 298 33.91 7.89 28.95
CA THR A 298 34.49 7.31 27.73
C THR A 298 33.44 6.59 26.90
N GLU A 299 32.50 5.90 27.54
CA GLU A 299 31.41 5.23 26.81
C GLU A 299 30.46 6.24 26.12
N VAL A 300 30.20 7.38 26.75
CA VAL A 300 29.40 8.46 26.15
C VAL A 300 30.12 9.07 24.95
N GLU A 301 31.42 9.41 25.08
CA GLU A 301 32.24 9.94 23.99
C GLU A 301 32.32 8.96 22.81
N ASP A 302 32.52 7.67 23.10
CA ASP A 302 32.55 6.63 22.06
C ASP A 302 31.18 6.47 21.36
N TYR A 303 30.06 6.61 22.11
CA TYR A 303 28.73 6.61 21.51
C TYR A 303 28.51 7.84 20.63
N ASP A 304 28.84 9.05 21.10
CA ASP A 304 28.68 10.28 20.32
C ASP A 304 29.49 10.22 19.00
N THR A 305 30.72 9.70 19.08
CA THR A 305 31.56 9.47 17.90
C THR A 305 30.90 8.44 16.96
N LEU A 306 30.41 7.34 17.50
CA LEU A 306 29.73 6.29 16.73
C LEU A 306 28.47 6.81 16.03
N ASP A 307 27.70 7.68 16.66
CA ASP A 307 26.49 8.28 16.10
C ASP A 307 26.83 9.21 14.90
N ILE A 308 27.91 9.97 15.03
CA ILE A 308 28.46 10.79 13.94
C ILE A 308 28.90 9.92 12.76
N LEU A 309 29.70 8.88 13.01
CA LEU A 309 30.16 7.96 11.96
C LEU A 309 29.00 7.27 11.25
N HIS A 310 27.98 6.86 12.00
CA HIS A 310 26.77 6.29 11.44
C HIS A 310 26.00 7.29 10.58
N THR A 311 25.91 8.55 11.01
CA THR A 311 25.28 9.62 10.22
C THR A 311 26.04 9.83 8.90
N TRP A 312 27.35 9.89 8.92
CA TRP A 312 28.16 10.00 7.69
C TRP A 312 28.01 8.78 6.78
N THR A 313 27.87 7.58 7.34
CA THR A 313 27.55 6.36 6.58
C THR A 313 26.21 6.51 5.81
N GLN A 314 25.19 7.09 6.45
CA GLN A 314 23.90 7.35 5.79
C GLN A 314 24.01 8.41 4.69
N GLU A 315 24.77 9.48 4.93
CA GLU A 315 25.00 10.54 3.97
C GLU A 315 25.74 10.04 2.72
N LEU A 316 26.80 9.25 2.87
CA LEU A 316 27.56 8.68 1.77
C LEU A 316 26.73 7.72 0.89
N LEU A 317 25.84 6.93 1.49
CA LEU A 317 24.91 6.06 0.75
C LEU A 317 23.63 6.79 0.29
N SER A 318 23.60 8.11 0.43
CA SER A 318 22.64 8.97 -0.26
C SER A 318 23.17 9.36 -1.66
N PHE A 319 22.51 10.31 -2.33
CA PHE A 319 23.09 10.96 -3.51
C PHE A 319 24.08 12.04 -3.07
N SER A 320 25.25 11.58 -2.61
CA SER A 320 26.25 12.38 -1.89
C SER A 320 27.14 13.26 -2.78
N GLY A 321 27.01 13.14 -4.09
CA GLY A 321 27.88 13.87 -5.03
C GLY A 321 29.21 13.18 -5.34
N TYR A 322 29.57 12.13 -4.60
CA TYR A 322 30.81 11.35 -4.79
C TYR A 322 30.60 10.22 -5.79
N ASP A 323 31.69 9.85 -6.48
CA ASP A 323 31.68 8.67 -7.33
C ASP A 323 31.84 7.37 -6.50
N ARG A 324 31.80 6.21 -7.19
CA ARG A 324 31.83 4.91 -6.51
C ARG A 324 33.12 4.68 -5.75
N ASP A 325 34.25 5.08 -6.31
CA ASP A 325 35.57 4.79 -5.73
C ASP A 325 35.81 5.71 -4.52
N GLU A 326 35.43 6.98 -4.62
CA GLU A 326 35.42 7.93 -3.51
C GLU A 326 34.54 7.42 -2.36
N VAL A 327 33.31 6.96 -2.65
CA VAL A 327 32.41 6.40 -1.63
C VAL A 327 33.00 5.12 -1.01
N ALA A 328 33.61 4.25 -1.81
CA ALA A 328 34.20 3.01 -1.31
C ALA A 328 35.38 3.27 -0.36
N GLU A 329 36.21 4.26 -0.66
CA GLU A 329 37.35 4.66 0.18
C GLU A 329 36.86 5.24 1.51
N LEU A 330 35.94 6.22 1.47
CA LEU A 330 35.39 6.84 2.66
C LEU A 330 34.62 5.82 3.53
N MET A 331 33.87 4.90 2.92
CA MET A 331 33.17 3.84 3.64
C MET A 331 34.13 2.88 4.34
N ARG A 332 35.24 2.53 3.71
CA ARG A 332 36.25 1.66 4.34
C ARG A 332 36.80 2.34 5.59
N TRP A 333 37.17 3.60 5.51
CA TRP A 333 37.62 4.38 6.65
C TRP A 333 36.55 4.43 7.77
N LEU A 334 35.29 4.74 7.42
CA LEU A 334 34.21 4.77 8.43
C LEU A 334 34.03 3.41 9.14
N MET A 335 34.09 2.31 8.39
CA MET A 335 33.97 0.96 8.97
C MET A 335 35.16 0.60 9.86
N GLU A 336 36.39 1.02 9.51
CA GLU A 336 37.58 0.87 10.33
C GLU A 336 37.44 1.62 11.66
N GLU A 337 36.99 2.88 11.64
CA GLU A 337 36.78 3.69 12.84
C GLU A 337 35.67 3.12 13.74
N MET A 338 34.52 2.77 13.15
CA MET A 338 33.42 2.14 13.90
C MET A 338 33.84 0.79 14.51
N THR A 339 34.67 0.02 13.81
CA THR A 339 35.23 -1.25 14.29
C THR A 339 36.23 -1.00 15.45
N ALA A 340 37.06 0.02 15.35
CA ALA A 340 37.99 0.39 16.41
C ALA A 340 37.25 0.80 17.69
N LEU A 341 36.18 1.60 17.59
CA LEU A 341 35.30 1.93 18.71
C LEU A 341 34.64 0.68 19.32
N ALA A 342 34.07 -0.17 18.46
CA ALA A 342 33.41 -1.39 18.91
C ALA A 342 34.37 -2.38 19.61
N LYS A 343 35.67 -2.37 19.28
CA LYS A 343 36.69 -3.21 19.93
C LYS A 343 37.05 -2.74 21.34
N ARG A 344 36.83 -1.46 21.68
CA ARG A 344 37.08 -0.94 23.04
C ARG A 344 36.12 -1.55 24.07
N HIS A 345 34.95 -2.03 23.61
CA HIS A 345 33.90 -2.55 24.48
C HIS A 345 33.62 -4.03 24.19
N SER A 346 33.89 -4.91 25.17
CA SER A 346 33.68 -6.36 25.01
C SER A 346 32.22 -6.72 24.70
N TRP A 347 31.28 -5.95 25.24
CA TRP A 347 29.84 -6.13 25.05
C TRP A 347 29.32 -5.66 23.66
N ALA A 348 30.11 -4.90 22.89
CA ALA A 348 29.70 -4.39 21.57
C ALA A 348 29.89 -5.40 20.42
N PHE A 349 29.74 -6.70 20.71
CA PHE A 349 29.97 -7.76 19.71
C PHE A 349 28.95 -7.74 18.56
N GLU A 350 27.69 -7.36 18.83
CA GLU A 350 26.67 -7.24 17.77
C GLU A 350 27.03 -6.11 16.78
N LEU A 351 27.55 -4.98 17.28
CA LEU A 351 28.00 -3.90 16.41
C LEU A 351 29.14 -4.38 15.49
N ARG A 352 30.15 -5.10 16.04
CA ARG A 352 31.24 -5.65 15.22
C ARG A 352 30.74 -6.63 14.15
N LYS A 353 29.78 -7.48 14.50
CA LYS A 353 29.16 -8.43 13.59
C LYS A 353 28.40 -7.74 12.46
N GLU A 354 27.63 -6.70 12.78
CA GLU A 354 26.87 -5.96 11.77
C GLU A 354 27.78 -5.10 10.87
N ILE A 355 28.88 -4.55 11.36
CA ILE A 355 29.88 -3.86 10.54
C ILE A 355 30.50 -4.84 9.53
N LEU A 356 30.90 -6.05 9.95
CA LEU A 356 31.41 -7.08 9.02
C LEU A 356 30.40 -7.46 7.94
N ARG A 357 29.15 -7.67 8.32
CA ARG A 357 28.08 -7.96 7.36
C ARG A 357 27.84 -6.81 6.39
N PHE A 358 27.95 -5.59 6.88
CA PHE A 358 27.82 -4.39 6.06
C PHE A 358 28.96 -4.31 5.05
N GLU A 359 30.20 -4.58 5.45
CA GLU A 359 31.37 -4.64 4.58
C GLU A 359 31.18 -5.63 3.43
N GLU A 360 30.71 -6.86 3.74
CA GLU A 360 30.42 -7.89 2.73
C GLU A 360 29.35 -7.44 1.72
N ARG A 361 28.36 -6.68 2.14
CA ARG A 361 27.24 -6.20 1.32
C ARG A 361 27.52 -4.92 0.57
N LEU A 362 28.53 -4.17 0.98
CA LEU A 362 28.82 -2.83 0.46
C LEU A 362 28.95 -2.77 -1.07
N PRO A 363 29.66 -3.71 -1.76
CA PRO A 363 29.75 -3.67 -3.21
C PRO A 363 28.41 -3.76 -3.93
N ALA A 364 27.49 -4.59 -3.43
CA ALA A 364 26.14 -4.75 -3.97
C ALA A 364 25.25 -3.54 -3.61
N THR A 365 25.46 -2.95 -2.43
CA THR A 365 24.74 -1.75 -1.96
C THR A 365 25.09 -0.53 -2.79
N MET A 366 26.37 -0.38 -3.23
CA MET A 366 26.83 0.74 -4.03
C MET A 366 26.53 0.63 -5.54
N LYS A 367 25.92 -0.45 -6.01
CA LYS A 367 25.60 -0.63 -7.45
C LYS A 367 24.76 0.51 -8.03
N PHE A 368 23.90 1.14 -7.24
CA PHE A 368 23.12 2.27 -7.71
C PHE A 368 23.99 3.44 -8.14
N ILE A 369 25.16 3.65 -7.50
CA ILE A 369 26.12 4.69 -7.86
C ILE A 369 26.75 4.35 -9.23
N SER A 370 27.19 3.10 -9.44
CA SER A 370 27.73 2.69 -10.75
C SER A 370 26.70 2.92 -11.88
N LYS A 371 25.45 2.52 -11.67
CA LYS A 371 24.37 2.74 -12.63
C LYS A 371 24.11 4.22 -12.92
N LEU A 372 24.27 5.07 -11.91
CA LEU A 372 24.13 6.51 -12.07
C LEU A 372 25.21 7.07 -13.02
N PHE A 373 26.46 6.70 -12.80
CA PHE A 373 27.56 7.17 -13.64
C PHE A 373 27.52 6.54 -15.04
N GLU A 374 27.13 5.28 -15.20
CA GLU A 374 26.87 4.67 -16.51
C GLU A 374 25.77 5.42 -17.28
N ALA A 375 24.72 5.87 -16.59
CA ALA A 375 23.66 6.67 -17.20
C ALA A 375 24.15 8.08 -17.60
N PHE A 376 25.05 8.70 -16.81
CA PHE A 376 25.68 9.97 -17.18
C PHE A 376 26.56 9.81 -18.43
N GLN A 377 27.32 8.73 -18.51
CA GLN A 377 28.13 8.41 -19.70
C GLN A 377 27.28 8.20 -20.95
N SER A 378 26.16 7.45 -20.79
CA SER A 378 25.23 7.26 -21.90
C SER A 378 24.62 8.59 -22.36
N ALA A 379 24.13 9.40 -21.41
CA ALA A 379 23.56 10.70 -21.71
C ALA A 379 24.56 11.64 -22.38
N ALA A 380 25.83 11.59 -21.97
CA ALA A 380 26.91 12.38 -22.59
C ALA A 380 27.12 12.00 -24.07
N ARG A 381 27.14 10.69 -24.37
CA ARG A 381 27.22 10.17 -25.74
C ARG A 381 26.03 10.57 -26.60
N ASP A 382 24.81 10.45 -26.03
CA ASP A 382 23.56 10.69 -26.76
C ASP A 382 23.31 12.18 -27.07
N THR A 383 23.79 13.07 -26.20
CA THR A 383 23.49 14.50 -26.27
C THR A 383 24.66 15.37 -26.69
N GLY A 384 25.88 14.82 -26.67
CA GLY A 384 27.12 15.60 -26.88
C GLY A 384 27.43 16.61 -25.76
N ILE A 385 26.73 16.49 -24.59
CA ILE A 385 27.08 17.25 -23.39
C ILE A 385 28.20 16.50 -22.67
N PRO A 386 29.32 17.13 -22.29
CA PRO A 386 30.40 16.44 -21.60
C PRO A 386 29.94 15.75 -20.31
N GLU A 387 30.40 14.52 -20.04
CA GLU A 387 30.09 13.77 -18.81
C GLU A 387 30.39 14.57 -17.55
N GLU A 388 31.49 15.35 -17.59
CA GLU A 388 31.90 16.23 -16.49
C GLU A 388 30.78 17.18 -16.05
N ALA A 389 29.98 17.66 -16.98
CA ALA A 389 28.83 18.52 -16.65
C ALA A 389 27.83 17.80 -15.73
N PHE A 390 27.53 16.53 -16.01
CA PHE A 390 26.60 15.72 -15.16
C PHE A 390 27.23 15.43 -13.80
N ARG A 391 28.52 15.17 -13.72
CA ARG A 391 29.26 14.99 -12.47
C ARG A 391 29.24 16.26 -11.61
N LEU A 392 29.47 17.43 -12.21
CA LEU A 392 29.40 18.71 -11.51
C LEU A 392 27.97 19.00 -11.01
N LEU A 393 26.94 18.72 -11.82
CA LEU A 393 25.54 18.87 -11.41
C LEU A 393 25.18 17.91 -10.26
N TYR A 394 25.74 16.71 -10.27
CA TYR A 394 25.54 15.73 -9.21
C TYR A 394 26.19 16.18 -7.88
N ARG A 395 27.43 16.67 -7.92
CA ARG A 395 28.12 17.30 -6.78
C ARG A 395 27.35 18.53 -6.28
N ARG A 396 26.89 19.38 -7.21
CA ARG A 396 26.07 20.56 -6.87
C ARG A 396 24.78 20.21 -6.14
N ALA A 397 24.12 19.12 -6.54
CA ALA A 397 22.88 18.67 -5.92
C ALA A 397 23.06 18.20 -4.45
N ALA A 398 24.29 17.84 -4.07
CA ALA A 398 24.62 17.37 -2.71
C ALA A 398 24.97 18.50 -1.73
N VAL A 399 25.13 19.73 -2.20
CA VAL A 399 25.49 20.88 -1.35
C VAL A 399 24.31 21.85 -1.18
N PRO A 400 24.25 22.62 -0.07
CA PRO A 400 23.19 23.61 0.15
C PRO A 400 23.15 24.67 -0.95
N LYS A 401 21.96 25.02 -1.42
CA LYS A 401 21.77 25.97 -2.54
C LYS A 401 22.28 27.39 -2.28
N ASP A 402 22.41 27.78 -1.04
CA ASP A 402 22.87 29.06 -0.55
C ASP A 402 24.37 29.06 -0.20
N SER A 403 25.09 27.96 -0.46
CA SER A 403 26.53 27.85 -0.20
C SER A 403 27.39 28.37 -1.36
N ASP A 404 28.60 28.85 -1.04
CA ASP A 404 29.61 29.24 -2.03
C ASP A 404 29.98 28.05 -2.94
N ALA A 405 30.02 26.83 -2.37
CA ALA A 405 30.26 25.60 -3.11
C ALA A 405 29.21 25.35 -4.20
N TYR A 406 27.93 25.64 -3.93
CA TYR A 406 26.87 25.53 -4.93
C TYR A 406 27.09 26.52 -6.11
N LEU A 407 27.46 27.74 -5.79
CA LEU A 407 27.75 28.78 -6.81
C LEU A 407 28.97 28.43 -7.65
N ASP A 408 30.02 27.92 -7.02
CA ASP A 408 31.23 27.51 -7.73
C ASP A 408 30.99 26.31 -8.64
N LEU A 409 30.30 25.28 -8.17
CA LEU A 409 29.92 24.14 -9.00
C LEU A 409 28.98 24.53 -10.14
N THR A 410 28.12 25.54 -9.93
CA THR A 410 27.28 26.09 -10.99
C THR A 410 28.11 26.80 -12.06
N ARG A 411 29.11 27.60 -11.66
CA ARG A 411 30.04 28.27 -12.59
C ARG A 411 30.84 27.24 -13.38
N GLN A 412 31.37 26.21 -12.74
CA GLN A 412 32.09 25.13 -13.40
C GLN A 412 31.20 24.38 -14.40
N ALA A 413 30.00 24.01 -14.02
CA ALA A 413 29.04 23.36 -14.91
C ALA A 413 28.71 24.24 -16.11
N LEU A 414 28.52 25.54 -15.89
CA LEU A 414 28.29 26.54 -16.94
C LEU A 414 29.47 26.64 -17.89
N ALA A 415 30.70 26.65 -17.37
CA ALA A 415 31.92 26.70 -18.19
C ALA A 415 32.05 25.47 -19.10
N VAL A 416 31.66 24.30 -18.63
CA VAL A 416 31.72 23.04 -19.38
C VAL A 416 30.58 22.93 -20.42
N THR A 417 29.36 23.40 -20.11
CA THR A 417 28.19 23.23 -20.97
C THR A 417 27.92 24.41 -21.91
N GLY A 418 28.31 25.61 -21.50
CA GLY A 418 27.84 26.85 -22.07
C GLY A 418 26.42 27.23 -21.62
N HIS A 419 26.03 28.49 -21.79
CA HIS A 419 24.74 29.03 -21.34
C HIS A 419 23.53 28.32 -21.98
N GLU A 420 23.62 27.95 -23.25
CA GLU A 420 22.48 27.36 -23.98
C GLU A 420 22.17 25.94 -23.57
N ARG A 421 23.14 25.15 -23.09
CA ARG A 421 22.99 23.72 -22.80
C ARG A 421 22.85 23.42 -21.32
N LEU A 422 23.16 24.34 -20.41
CA LEU A 422 23.09 24.08 -18.97
C LEU A 422 21.69 23.62 -18.53
N GLY A 423 20.63 24.32 -18.95
CA GLY A 423 19.27 23.97 -18.60
C GLY A 423 18.81 22.61 -19.17
N THR A 424 19.38 22.20 -20.31
CA THR A 424 19.15 20.85 -20.87
C THR A 424 19.89 19.81 -20.06
N ALA A 425 21.15 20.07 -19.69
CA ALA A 425 21.94 19.19 -18.83
C ALA A 425 21.27 18.97 -17.47
N GLU A 426 20.73 20.00 -16.83
CA GLU A 426 19.99 19.92 -15.57
C GLU A 426 18.76 19.03 -15.68
N LYS A 427 17.94 19.21 -16.72
CA LYS A 427 16.75 18.37 -16.95
C LYS A 427 17.10 16.90 -17.16
N ILE A 428 18.18 16.61 -17.87
CA ILE A 428 18.67 15.24 -18.11
C ILE A 428 19.20 14.66 -16.80
N HIS A 429 20.06 15.39 -16.08
CA HIS A 429 20.58 15.01 -14.77
C HIS A 429 19.44 14.65 -13.80
N ASP A 430 18.45 15.53 -13.63
CA ASP A 430 17.34 15.31 -12.72
C ASP A 430 16.51 14.08 -13.11
N ARG A 431 16.33 13.84 -14.41
CA ARG A 431 15.66 12.64 -14.91
C ARG A 431 16.44 11.38 -14.55
N ILE A 432 17.76 11.39 -14.76
CA ILE A 432 18.63 10.24 -14.45
C ILE A 432 18.59 9.97 -12.95
N VAL A 433 18.89 10.95 -12.11
CA VAL A 433 18.89 10.80 -10.63
C VAL A 433 17.53 10.31 -10.12
N THR A 434 16.43 10.83 -10.67
CA THR A 434 15.08 10.39 -10.29
C THR A 434 14.79 8.94 -10.73
N SER A 435 15.37 8.49 -11.84
CA SER A 435 15.19 7.13 -12.37
C SER A 435 15.96 6.08 -11.57
N ILE A 436 17.11 6.42 -11.00
CA ILE A 436 17.91 5.50 -10.21
C ILE A 436 17.30 5.27 -8.83
N LYS A 437 16.97 4.03 -8.53
CA LYS A 437 16.42 3.65 -7.23
C LYS A 437 17.49 2.95 -6.41
N ARG A 438 17.69 3.42 -5.19
CA ARG A 438 18.70 2.92 -4.24
C ARG A 438 18.11 2.06 -3.12
N ALA A 439 16.81 2.14 -2.94
CA ALA A 439 16.13 1.47 -1.85
C ALA A 439 14.77 0.92 -2.27
N SER A 440 14.32 -0.10 -1.59
CA SER A 440 12.97 -0.66 -1.74
C SER A 440 11.89 0.18 -1.06
N SER A 441 12.09 1.49 -0.92
CA SER A 441 11.12 2.39 -0.26
C SER A 441 9.70 2.25 -0.82
N LEU A 442 9.55 1.77 -2.07
CA LEU A 442 8.26 1.44 -2.66
C LEU A 442 7.64 0.20 -2.02
N VAL A 443 8.45 -0.84 -1.77
CA VAL A 443 7.96 -2.05 -1.07
C VAL A 443 7.69 -1.73 0.40
N GLU A 444 8.53 -0.94 1.06
CA GLU A 444 8.26 -0.47 2.43
C GLU A 444 6.94 0.31 2.51
N ASN A 445 6.66 1.18 1.53
CA ASN A 445 5.37 1.86 1.41
C ASN A 445 4.23 0.85 1.18
N LEU A 446 4.42 -0.15 0.31
CA LEU A 446 3.45 -1.22 0.11
C LEU A 446 3.21 -1.98 1.42
N ASN A 447 4.26 -2.40 2.11
CA ASN A 447 4.18 -3.12 3.37
C ASN A 447 3.46 -2.30 4.45
N SER A 448 3.72 -0.99 4.54
CA SER A 448 3.01 -0.11 5.46
C SER A 448 1.51 0.00 5.16
N ARG A 449 1.12 -0.06 3.89
CA ARG A 449 -0.29 -0.07 3.44
C ARG A 449 -0.97 -1.43 3.64
N LEU A 450 -0.21 -2.52 3.66
CA LEU A 450 -0.72 -3.87 3.92
C LEU A 450 -0.95 -4.14 5.41
N ARG A 451 -0.12 -3.60 6.29
CA ARG A 451 -0.21 -3.80 7.74
C ARG A 451 -1.61 -3.59 8.34
N PRO A 452 -2.38 -2.55 7.98
CA PRO A 452 -3.75 -2.39 8.48
C PRO A 452 -4.65 -3.60 8.17
N TYR A 453 -4.55 -4.18 6.97
CA TYR A 453 -5.34 -5.38 6.63
C TYR A 453 -4.91 -6.61 7.44
N MET A 454 -3.59 -6.76 7.68
CA MET A 454 -3.03 -7.90 8.41
C MET A 454 -3.29 -7.80 9.92
N ASN A 455 -3.23 -6.58 10.49
CA ASN A 455 -3.43 -6.36 11.93
C ASN A 455 -4.89 -6.47 12.36
N ILE A 456 -5.83 -6.12 11.47
CA ILE A 456 -7.28 -6.13 11.76
C ILE A 456 -7.87 -7.53 11.64
N LYS A 457 -7.29 -8.38 10.80
CA LYS A 457 -7.76 -9.74 10.55
C LYS A 457 -6.77 -10.73 11.11
N LYS A 458 -7.21 -11.62 12.00
CA LYS A 458 -6.38 -12.72 12.52
C LYS A 458 -5.83 -13.62 11.42
N HIS A 459 -6.55 -13.74 10.31
CA HIS A 459 -6.12 -14.51 9.15
C HIS A 459 -6.65 -13.85 7.87
N VAL A 460 -5.76 -13.56 6.94
CA VAL A 460 -6.07 -13.05 5.60
C VAL A 460 -5.83 -14.17 4.62
N SER A 461 -6.89 -14.65 3.94
CA SER A 461 -6.73 -15.73 2.96
C SER A 461 -6.06 -15.24 1.67
N SER A 462 -5.41 -16.17 0.93
CA SER A 462 -4.80 -15.91 -0.38
C SER A 462 -5.72 -15.15 -1.34
N LYS A 463 -7.02 -15.48 -1.33
CA LYS A 463 -8.01 -14.79 -2.18
C LYS A 463 -8.22 -13.33 -1.77
N VAL A 464 -8.16 -13.04 -0.49
CA VAL A 464 -8.28 -11.65 0.00
C VAL A 464 -7.00 -10.85 -0.35
N TYR A 465 -5.83 -11.47 -0.37
CA TYR A 465 -4.61 -10.82 -0.88
C TYR A 465 -4.74 -10.45 -2.36
N CYS A 466 -5.29 -11.34 -3.20
CA CYS A 466 -5.57 -11.01 -4.61
C CYS A 466 -6.54 -9.83 -4.73
N LEU A 467 -7.56 -9.77 -3.87
CA LEU A 467 -8.51 -8.66 -3.85
C LEU A 467 -7.85 -7.33 -3.46
N ILE A 468 -7.01 -7.34 -2.42
CA ILE A 468 -6.24 -6.17 -1.97
C ILE A 468 -5.28 -5.73 -3.09
N GLN A 469 -4.59 -6.66 -3.72
CA GLN A 469 -3.67 -6.41 -4.83
C GLN A 469 -4.38 -5.73 -6.01
N LEU A 470 -5.54 -6.24 -6.43
CA LEU A 470 -6.33 -5.65 -7.51
C LEU A 470 -6.80 -4.24 -7.12
N HIS A 471 -7.34 -4.07 -5.91
CA HIS A 471 -7.77 -2.77 -5.41
C HIS A 471 -6.64 -1.74 -5.43
N MET A 472 -5.44 -2.10 -4.91
CA MET A 472 -4.29 -1.21 -4.89
C MET A 472 -3.79 -0.87 -6.31
N ASN A 473 -3.82 -1.82 -7.23
CA ASN A 473 -3.36 -1.65 -8.60
C ASN A 473 -4.30 -0.82 -9.46
N THR A 474 -5.60 -0.78 -9.13
CA THR A 474 -6.62 -0.02 -9.87
C THR A 474 -6.96 1.33 -9.25
N LYS A 475 -6.50 1.59 -8.02
CA LYS A 475 -6.76 2.85 -7.30
C LYS A 475 -5.92 4.00 -7.88
N LYS A 476 -6.58 5.07 -8.32
CA LYS A 476 -5.93 6.24 -8.93
C LYS A 476 -5.21 7.10 -7.89
N TYR A 477 -4.04 7.61 -8.25
CA TYR A 477 -3.28 8.54 -7.41
C TYR A 477 -3.97 9.90 -7.35
N ARG A 478 -4.48 10.28 -6.20
CA ARG A 478 -5.00 11.65 -5.96
C ARG A 478 -3.89 12.67 -5.83
N ARG A 479 -2.73 12.28 -5.30
CA ARG A 479 -1.52 13.10 -5.12
C ARG A 479 -0.29 12.25 -5.36
N SER A 480 0.72 12.82 -5.99
CA SER A 480 2.03 12.18 -6.19
C SER A 480 3.10 13.24 -6.33
N ARG A 481 4.31 12.95 -5.84
CA ARG A 481 5.52 13.76 -6.14
C ARG A 481 5.88 13.71 -7.63
N ILE A 482 5.47 12.66 -8.32
CA ILE A 482 5.66 12.48 -9.77
C ILE A 482 4.34 12.92 -10.43
N ALA A 483 4.33 14.10 -11.04
CA ALA A 483 3.13 14.72 -11.61
C ALA A 483 2.40 13.81 -12.63
N SER A 484 3.14 13.05 -13.45
CA SER A 484 2.59 12.14 -14.46
C SER A 484 1.79 10.95 -13.89
N ARG A 485 1.86 10.69 -12.58
CA ARG A 485 1.08 9.66 -11.89
C ARG A 485 -0.30 10.15 -11.41
N VAL A 486 -0.47 11.47 -11.22
CA VAL A 486 -1.72 12.02 -10.69
C VAL A 486 -2.87 11.72 -11.66
N GLY A 487 -3.97 11.21 -11.15
CA GLY A 487 -5.15 10.81 -11.92
C GLY A 487 -5.04 9.43 -12.59
N ARG A 488 -3.89 8.76 -12.51
CA ARG A 488 -3.67 7.42 -13.07
C ARG A 488 -3.49 6.38 -11.96
N SER A 489 -3.84 5.15 -12.25
CA SER A 489 -3.60 3.99 -11.39
C SER A 489 -2.30 3.26 -11.76
N PRO A 490 -1.72 2.41 -10.86
CA PRO A 490 -0.55 1.61 -11.20
C PRO A 490 -0.72 0.76 -12.46
N VAL A 491 -1.88 0.14 -12.66
CA VAL A 491 -2.15 -0.65 -13.86
C VAL A 491 -2.22 0.21 -15.12
N GLU A 492 -2.81 1.40 -15.07
CA GLU A 492 -2.83 2.35 -16.19
C GLU A 492 -1.43 2.86 -16.55
N ILE A 493 -0.55 2.99 -15.56
CA ILE A 493 0.85 3.38 -15.81
C ILE A 493 1.61 2.23 -16.47
N LEU A 494 1.38 0.98 -16.01
CA LEU A 494 2.04 -0.21 -16.56
C LEU A 494 1.60 -0.48 -18.00
N THR A 495 0.28 -0.49 -18.26
CA THR A 495 -0.27 -0.90 -19.56
C THR A 495 -0.35 0.23 -20.59
N GLY A 496 -0.37 1.48 -20.11
CA GLY A 496 -0.64 2.64 -20.97
C GLY A 496 -2.12 2.84 -21.29
N GLU A 497 -3.00 1.93 -20.89
CA GLU A 497 -4.44 1.92 -21.15
C GLU A 497 -5.23 2.46 -19.96
N GLN A 498 -6.44 2.97 -20.21
CA GLN A 498 -7.37 3.35 -19.14
C GLN A 498 -8.02 2.11 -18.52
N TRP A 499 -8.07 2.08 -17.21
CA TRP A 499 -8.68 1.00 -16.44
C TRP A 499 -9.77 1.53 -15.51
N PRO A 500 -10.90 0.79 -15.38
CA PRO A 500 -11.92 1.10 -14.39
C PRO A 500 -11.36 0.97 -12.96
N GLU A 501 -11.96 1.68 -12.03
CA GLU A 501 -11.68 1.42 -10.61
C GLU A 501 -12.24 0.05 -10.20
N PHE A 502 -11.72 -0.48 -9.12
CA PHE A 502 -11.93 -1.87 -8.68
C PHE A 502 -13.42 -2.29 -8.62
N ILE A 503 -14.33 -1.47 -8.10
CA ILE A 503 -15.78 -1.80 -8.02
C ILE A 503 -16.40 -1.91 -9.43
N GLU A 504 -16.11 -0.98 -10.31
CA GLU A 504 -16.57 -0.99 -11.70
C GLU A 504 -15.98 -2.18 -12.46
N LEU A 505 -14.73 -2.52 -12.17
CA LEU A 505 -14.06 -3.66 -12.78
C LEU A 505 -14.72 -4.99 -12.39
N LEU A 506 -15.08 -5.17 -11.11
CA LEU A 506 -15.85 -6.33 -10.67
C LEU A 506 -17.22 -6.39 -11.35
N GLU A 507 -17.90 -5.25 -11.50
CA GLU A 507 -19.20 -5.16 -12.18
C GLU A 507 -19.08 -5.52 -13.67
N LYS A 508 -18.07 -4.99 -14.36
CA LYS A 508 -17.78 -5.30 -15.77
C LYS A 508 -17.50 -6.80 -15.99
N HIS A 509 -16.90 -7.47 -15.03
CA HIS A 509 -16.66 -8.92 -15.06
C HIS A 509 -17.80 -9.76 -14.48
N GLY A 510 -19.00 -9.18 -14.30
CA GLY A 510 -20.22 -9.92 -13.97
C GLY A 510 -20.35 -10.38 -12.53
N PHE A 511 -19.59 -9.81 -11.58
CA PHE A 511 -19.58 -10.25 -10.18
C PHE A 511 -20.97 -10.37 -9.54
N TRP A 512 -21.90 -9.48 -9.88
CA TRP A 512 -23.28 -9.49 -9.40
C TRP A 512 -24.28 -10.18 -10.34
N HIS A 513 -23.88 -10.61 -11.55
CA HIS A 513 -24.76 -11.26 -12.51
C HIS A 513 -24.86 -12.78 -12.31
N GLU A 514 -23.82 -13.43 -11.79
CA GLU A 514 -23.82 -14.87 -11.54
C GLU A 514 -24.85 -15.33 -10.48
N ASP A 515 -25.22 -14.45 -9.53
CA ASP A 515 -26.24 -14.78 -8.51
C ASP A 515 -27.67 -14.88 -9.06
N ALA A 516 -27.94 -14.30 -10.22
CA ALA A 516 -29.24 -14.40 -10.90
C ALA A 516 -29.44 -15.78 -11.56
N ALA A 517 -28.37 -16.37 -12.12
CA ALA A 517 -28.43 -17.66 -12.81
C ALA A 517 -28.54 -18.86 -11.83
N LYS A 518 -27.93 -18.78 -10.64
CA LYS A 518 -28.00 -19.88 -9.63
C LYS A 518 -29.31 -19.96 -8.84
N LYS A 519 -30.20 -18.97 -8.96
CA LYS A 519 -31.55 -19.00 -8.36
C LYS A 519 -32.61 -19.57 -9.29
N ILE A 520 -32.26 -19.90 -10.53
CA ILE A 520 -33.18 -20.43 -11.54
C ILE A 520 -32.93 -21.94 -11.80
N ALA A 521 -31.82 -22.48 -11.26
CA ALA A 521 -31.54 -23.91 -11.18
C ALA A 521 -31.79 -24.40 -9.75
#